data_d368e5bab8dfb5a039ad685151054cd4
#
_entry.id   d368e5bab8dfb5a039ad685151054cd4
#
_cell.length_a   1.000
_cell.length_b   1.000
_cell.length_c   1.000
_cell.angle_alpha   90.00
_cell.angle_beta   90.00
_cell.angle_gamma   90.00
#
_symmetry.space_group_name_H-M   'P 1'
#
loop_
_entity.id
_entity.type
_entity.pdbx_description
1 polymer ?
#
loop_
_entity_poly.entity_id
_entity_poly.type
_entity_poly.pdbx_seq_one_letter_code
_entity_poly.pdbx_strand_id
1 'polypeptide(L)'
;SFVPLNLAVESGDFIELMGANGAGKSTLLRTLAGLHSQYLGQYKADAFLYQGHRLGLDGLLSPLENLAWFAGLEGQEIQRDVLLDALATTGVLGKAFAPCNTLSAGQQRRTAMARWLVSDKALWLLDEPLTALDTDAQTLLRSILAEHCAKGGAVVCATHSSIDVAGKVTVTLQAHDELLQQGEAH
;
A
#
# COMPACT_ATOMS: atom_id res chain seq x y z
N SER A 1 -8.08 -27.22 -3.30
CA SER A 1 -8.28 -26.94 -1.87
C SER A 1 -7.74 -25.56 -1.56
N PHE A 2 -8.56 -24.70 -0.94
CA PHE A 2 -8.07 -23.42 -0.42
C PHE A 2 -7.45 -23.67 0.95
N VAL A 3 -6.25 -23.16 1.18
CA VAL A 3 -5.71 -23.08 2.54
C VAL A 3 -6.37 -21.90 3.24
N PRO A 4 -7.12 -22.11 4.33
CA PRO A 4 -7.73 -20.99 5.03
C PRO A 4 -6.63 -20.12 5.64
N LEU A 5 -6.67 -18.82 5.34
CA LEU A 5 -5.82 -17.82 5.96
C LEU A 5 -6.54 -17.25 7.18
N ASN A 6 -5.97 -17.44 8.36
CA ASN A 6 -6.38 -16.75 9.57
C ASN A 6 -5.35 -15.67 9.86
N LEU A 7 -5.75 -14.41 9.74
CA LEU A 7 -4.87 -13.26 9.93
C LEU A 7 -5.58 -12.26 10.85
N ALA A 8 -4.95 -11.92 11.97
CA ALA A 8 -5.28 -10.78 12.80
C ALA A 8 -4.24 -9.69 12.57
N VAL A 9 -4.69 -8.45 12.52
CA VAL A 9 -3.83 -7.27 12.35
C VAL A 9 -4.16 -6.31 13.48
N GLU A 10 -3.16 -5.99 14.28
CA GLU A 10 -3.29 -5.13 15.46
C GLU A 10 -2.55 -3.81 15.24
N SER A 11 -2.80 -2.85 16.12
CA SER A 11 -2.11 -1.56 16.13
C SER A 11 -0.59 -1.76 16.27
N GLY A 12 0.17 -1.16 15.38
CA GLY A 12 1.63 -1.28 15.31
C GLY A 12 2.15 -2.38 14.39
N ASP A 13 1.28 -3.25 13.86
CA ASP A 13 1.70 -4.37 13.03
C ASP A 13 2.18 -3.94 11.64
N PHE A 14 3.25 -4.57 11.18
CA PHE A 14 3.66 -4.60 9.78
C PHE A 14 3.60 -6.05 9.27
N ILE A 15 2.58 -6.36 8.47
CA ILE A 15 2.37 -7.67 7.88
C ILE A 15 2.85 -7.67 6.42
N GLU A 16 3.84 -8.50 6.14
CA GLU A 16 4.38 -8.70 4.79
C GLU A 16 3.79 -9.96 4.17
N LEU A 17 2.99 -9.80 3.12
CA LEU A 17 2.45 -10.92 2.34
C LEU A 17 3.43 -11.30 1.25
N MET A 18 4.06 -12.44 1.39
CA MET A 18 5.02 -13.01 0.43
C MET A 18 4.39 -14.18 -0.33
N GLY A 19 5.03 -14.61 -1.40
CA GLY A 19 4.62 -15.75 -2.21
C GLY A 19 4.90 -15.53 -3.69
N ALA A 20 4.83 -16.60 -4.47
CA ALA A 20 5.04 -16.57 -5.91
C ALA A 20 4.04 -15.63 -6.63
N ASN A 21 4.35 -15.27 -7.87
CA ASN A 21 3.38 -14.58 -8.71
C ASN A 21 2.16 -15.49 -8.92
N GLY A 22 0.95 -14.93 -8.78
CA GLY A 22 -0.28 -15.70 -8.83
C GLY A 22 -0.71 -16.36 -7.51
N ALA A 23 0.08 -16.29 -6.43
CA ALA A 23 -0.29 -16.84 -5.11
C ALA A 23 -1.50 -16.18 -4.43
N GLY A 24 -2.05 -15.10 -5.02
CA GLY A 24 -3.25 -14.46 -4.50
C GLY A 24 -3.01 -13.23 -3.60
N LYS A 25 -1.77 -12.74 -3.47
CA LYS A 25 -1.43 -11.57 -2.63
C LYS A 25 -2.31 -10.35 -2.93
N SER A 26 -2.29 -9.88 -4.18
CA SER A 26 -3.10 -8.74 -4.63
C SER A 26 -4.61 -9.03 -4.56
N THR A 27 -5.02 -10.28 -4.77
CA THR A 27 -6.41 -10.71 -4.64
C THR A 27 -6.87 -10.59 -3.19
N LEU A 28 -6.04 -11.03 -2.23
CA LEU A 28 -6.32 -10.87 -0.81
C LEU A 28 -6.48 -9.40 -0.42
N LEU A 29 -5.53 -8.53 -0.81
CA LEU A 29 -5.63 -7.09 -0.53
C LEU A 29 -6.89 -6.47 -1.16
N ARG A 30 -7.22 -6.84 -2.39
CA ARG A 30 -8.45 -6.37 -3.07
C ARG A 30 -9.72 -6.89 -2.41
N THR A 31 -9.70 -8.11 -1.87
CA THR A 31 -10.80 -8.66 -1.08
C THR A 31 -10.99 -7.84 0.19
N LEU A 32 -9.93 -7.60 0.95
CA LEU A 32 -9.96 -6.77 2.16
C LEU A 32 -10.41 -5.33 1.86
N ALA A 33 -10.06 -4.81 0.69
CA ALA A 33 -10.51 -3.50 0.21
C ALA A 33 -11.96 -3.50 -0.36
N GLY A 34 -12.68 -4.62 -0.30
CA GLY A 34 -14.04 -4.72 -0.86
C GLY A 34 -14.11 -4.66 -2.39
N LEU A 35 -12.97 -4.75 -3.08
CA LEU A 35 -12.86 -4.65 -4.54
C LEU A 35 -12.94 -6.01 -5.24
N HIS A 36 -13.02 -7.10 -4.49
CA HIS A 36 -13.14 -8.46 -4.99
C HIS A 36 -14.18 -9.22 -4.15
N SER A 37 -15.25 -9.71 -4.79
CA SER A 37 -16.40 -10.32 -4.11
C SER A 37 -16.40 -11.85 -4.10
N GLN A 38 -15.50 -12.48 -4.87
CA GLN A 38 -15.44 -13.95 -4.96
C GLN A 38 -14.41 -14.47 -3.95
N TYR A 39 -14.85 -14.72 -2.71
CA TYR A 39 -14.03 -15.31 -1.66
C TYR A 39 -14.89 -16.19 -0.75
N LEU A 40 -14.24 -17.09 -0.02
CA LEU A 40 -14.85 -17.92 1.02
C LEU A 40 -14.28 -17.48 2.38
N GLY A 41 -15.15 -17.34 3.37
CA GLY A 41 -14.77 -16.91 4.71
C GLY A 41 -15.39 -15.59 5.12
N GLN A 42 -14.88 -15.03 6.19
CA GLN A 42 -15.35 -13.75 6.76
C GLN A 42 -14.13 -12.90 7.11
N TYR A 43 -14.25 -11.61 6.94
CA TYR A 43 -13.29 -10.65 7.44
C TYR A 43 -14.00 -9.42 7.99
N LYS A 44 -13.33 -8.73 8.90
CA LYS A 44 -13.73 -7.42 9.40
C LYS A 44 -12.49 -6.52 9.29
N ALA A 45 -12.64 -5.37 8.71
CA ALA A 45 -11.61 -4.35 8.64
C ALA A 45 -12.21 -3.01 9.04
N ASP A 46 -11.43 -2.21 9.76
CA ASP A 46 -11.74 -0.81 10.02
C ASP A 46 -11.50 0.01 8.72
N ALA A 47 -11.76 1.31 8.78
CA ALA A 47 -11.46 2.19 7.66
C ALA A 47 -9.97 2.12 7.30
N PHE A 48 -9.67 1.96 6.03
CA PHE A 48 -8.32 1.72 5.53
C PHE A 48 -7.98 2.64 4.35
N LEU A 49 -6.68 2.84 4.13
CA LEU A 49 -6.14 3.32 2.88
C LEU A 49 -5.74 2.11 2.03
N TYR A 50 -6.19 2.06 0.78
CA TYR A 50 -5.75 1.05 -0.19
C TYR A 50 -4.93 1.69 -1.31
N GLN A 51 -3.73 1.14 -1.53
CA GLN A 51 -2.89 1.46 -2.68
C GLN A 51 -2.63 0.19 -3.47
N GLY A 52 -3.33 0.04 -4.58
CA GLY A 52 -3.11 -1.06 -5.52
C GLY A 52 -1.93 -0.80 -6.45
N HIS A 53 -1.74 -1.72 -7.39
CA HIS A 53 -0.70 -1.60 -8.42
C HIS A 53 -0.84 -0.30 -9.23
N ARG A 54 -2.07 0.12 -9.52
CA ARG A 54 -2.35 1.45 -10.10
C ARG A 54 -2.32 2.49 -8.99
N LEU A 55 -1.64 3.60 -9.23
CA LEU A 55 -1.47 4.67 -8.23
C LEU A 55 -2.75 5.45 -7.94
N GLY A 56 -3.72 5.38 -8.83
CA GLY A 56 -4.99 6.11 -8.70
C GLY A 56 -4.88 7.60 -8.96
N LEU A 57 -3.74 8.08 -9.44
CA LEU A 57 -3.54 9.49 -9.78
C LEU A 57 -4.29 9.83 -11.08
N ASP A 58 -4.97 10.97 -11.08
CA ASP A 58 -5.43 11.60 -12.31
C ASP A 58 -4.23 12.30 -12.99
N GLY A 59 -3.93 11.90 -14.21
CA GLY A 59 -2.79 12.42 -14.97
C GLY A 59 -2.92 13.89 -15.36
N LEU A 60 -4.14 14.42 -15.43
CA LEU A 60 -4.39 15.83 -15.77
C LEU A 60 -4.25 16.76 -14.56
N LEU A 61 -4.45 16.22 -13.36
CA LEU A 61 -4.25 16.94 -12.11
C LEU A 61 -2.77 16.96 -11.72
N SER A 62 -2.35 18.02 -11.06
CA SER A 62 -1.04 18.10 -10.41
C SER A 62 -0.98 17.22 -9.15
N PRO A 63 0.23 16.92 -8.60
CA PRO A 63 0.38 16.26 -7.31
C PRO A 63 -0.45 16.90 -6.20
N LEU A 64 -0.42 18.24 -6.08
CA LEU A 64 -1.18 18.96 -5.07
C LEU A 64 -2.68 18.76 -5.22
N GLU A 65 -3.20 18.87 -6.45
CA GLU A 65 -4.62 18.67 -6.73
C GLU A 65 -5.04 17.21 -6.49
N ASN A 66 -4.21 16.23 -6.85
CA ASN A 66 -4.47 14.82 -6.55
C ASN A 66 -4.56 14.59 -5.03
N LEU A 67 -3.64 15.14 -4.23
CA LEU A 67 -3.70 15.00 -2.77
C LEU A 67 -4.97 15.66 -2.19
N ALA A 68 -5.29 16.87 -2.62
CA ALA A 68 -6.50 17.55 -2.19
C ALA A 68 -7.78 16.78 -2.55
N TRP A 69 -7.80 16.20 -3.76
CA TRP A 69 -8.91 15.39 -4.21
C TRP A 69 -9.08 14.10 -3.37
N PHE A 70 -7.98 13.40 -3.07
CA PHE A 70 -8.03 12.23 -2.18
C PHE A 70 -8.48 12.58 -0.77
N ALA A 71 -7.98 13.68 -0.19
CA ALA A 71 -8.43 14.16 1.11
C ALA A 71 -9.94 14.43 1.11
N GLY A 72 -10.44 15.10 0.06
CA GLY A 72 -11.86 15.36 -0.11
C GLY A 72 -12.71 14.08 -0.22
N LEU A 73 -12.22 13.03 -0.90
CA LEU A 73 -12.90 11.73 -0.94
C LEU A 73 -12.96 11.05 0.43
N GLU A 74 -11.97 11.27 1.28
CA GLU A 74 -11.94 10.77 2.67
C GLU A 74 -12.74 11.67 3.64
N GLY A 75 -13.38 12.75 3.13
CA GLY A 75 -14.16 13.71 3.92
C GLY A 75 -13.29 14.66 4.74
N GLN A 76 -12.02 14.84 4.35
CA GLN A 76 -11.06 15.68 5.06
C GLN A 76 -10.87 17.02 4.35
N GLU A 77 -10.81 18.10 5.13
CA GLU A 77 -10.33 19.40 4.69
C GLU A 77 -8.91 19.62 5.21
N ILE A 78 -7.92 19.37 4.36
CA ILE A 78 -6.51 19.51 4.71
C ILE A 78 -5.99 20.85 4.19
N GLN A 79 -5.31 21.58 5.07
CA GLN A 79 -4.68 22.86 4.70
C GLN A 79 -3.63 22.63 3.62
N ARG A 80 -3.57 23.57 2.66
CA ARG A 80 -2.66 23.48 1.51
C ARG A 80 -1.20 23.29 1.91
N ASP A 81 -0.75 23.93 2.98
CA ASP A 81 0.63 23.84 3.44
C ASP A 81 0.96 22.42 3.91
N VAL A 82 0.03 21.72 4.57
CA VAL A 82 0.20 20.30 4.96
C VAL A 82 0.35 19.40 3.73
N LEU A 83 -0.41 19.65 2.68
CA LEU A 83 -0.27 18.91 1.41
C LEU A 83 1.09 19.17 0.74
N LEU A 84 1.55 20.42 0.76
CA LEU A 84 2.87 20.80 0.22
C LEU A 84 4.01 20.16 1.05
N ASP A 85 3.89 20.11 2.37
CA ASP A 85 4.86 19.46 3.27
C ASP A 85 4.94 17.95 3.00
N ALA A 86 3.81 17.29 2.73
CA ALA A 86 3.79 15.87 2.33
C ALA A 86 4.52 15.66 1.00
N LEU A 87 4.32 16.56 0.01
CA LEU A 87 5.05 16.52 -1.27
C LEU A 87 6.54 16.84 -1.10
N ALA A 88 6.91 17.72 -0.17
CA ALA A 88 8.30 17.99 0.18
C ALA A 88 8.96 16.76 0.79
N THR A 89 8.29 16.11 1.76
CA THR A 89 8.76 14.88 2.42
C THR A 89 9.02 13.77 1.42
N THR A 90 8.17 13.62 0.40
CA THR A 90 8.35 12.60 -0.63
C THR A 90 9.23 13.05 -1.80
N GLY A 91 9.79 14.26 -1.76
CA GLY A 91 10.74 14.77 -2.75
C GLY A 91 10.13 15.17 -4.09
N VAL A 92 8.82 15.49 -4.13
CA VAL A 92 8.14 15.92 -5.36
C VAL A 92 7.59 17.35 -5.29
N LEU A 93 7.95 18.13 -4.28
CA LEU A 93 7.52 19.52 -4.12
C LEU A 93 7.80 20.35 -5.38
N GLY A 94 8.95 20.19 -6.02
CA GLY A 94 9.31 20.89 -7.25
C GLY A 94 8.39 20.59 -8.45
N LYS A 95 7.50 19.60 -8.32
CA LYS A 95 6.49 19.21 -9.32
C LYS A 95 5.07 19.39 -8.82
N ALA A 96 4.87 20.02 -7.67
CA ALA A 96 3.58 20.14 -7.00
C ALA A 96 2.45 20.68 -7.89
N PHE A 97 2.79 21.49 -8.90
CA PHE A 97 1.85 22.17 -9.79
C PHE A 97 1.90 21.68 -11.25
N ALA A 98 2.77 20.71 -11.58
CA ALA A 98 2.86 20.15 -12.93
C ALA A 98 1.86 18.98 -13.09
N PRO A 99 1.21 18.79 -14.24
CA PRO A 99 0.31 17.67 -14.46
C PRO A 99 1.01 16.33 -14.23
N CYS A 100 0.36 15.37 -13.54
CA CYS A 100 0.95 14.09 -13.18
C CYS A 100 1.37 13.23 -14.37
N ASN A 101 0.73 13.40 -15.55
CA ASN A 101 1.13 12.71 -16.77
C ASN A 101 2.50 13.17 -17.33
N THR A 102 3.03 14.31 -16.85
CA THR A 102 4.37 14.81 -17.22
C THR A 102 5.46 14.32 -16.26
N LEU A 103 5.10 13.65 -15.18
CA LEU A 103 6.01 13.14 -14.16
C LEU A 103 6.58 11.78 -14.57
N SER A 104 7.82 11.49 -14.17
CA SER A 104 8.37 10.15 -14.27
C SER A 104 7.59 9.15 -13.40
N ALA A 105 7.69 7.85 -13.69
CA ALA A 105 7.05 6.80 -12.90
C ALA A 105 7.43 6.87 -11.40
N GLY A 106 8.72 7.16 -11.11
CA GLY A 106 9.20 7.36 -9.74
C GLY A 106 8.58 8.58 -9.06
N GLN A 107 8.44 9.71 -9.78
CA GLN A 107 7.78 10.92 -9.25
C GLN A 107 6.28 10.68 -9.00
N GLN A 108 5.60 9.96 -9.89
CA GLN A 108 4.21 9.57 -9.67
C GLN A 108 4.07 8.67 -8.44
N ARG A 109 4.99 7.71 -8.26
CA ARG A 109 5.01 6.84 -7.07
C ARG A 109 5.25 7.64 -5.79
N ARG A 110 6.18 8.59 -5.79
CA ARG A 110 6.43 9.49 -4.66
C ARG A 110 5.21 10.39 -4.36
N THR A 111 4.45 10.82 -5.38
CA THR A 111 3.17 11.51 -5.22
C THR A 111 2.14 10.62 -4.52
N ALA A 112 2.04 9.36 -4.92
CA ALA A 112 1.15 8.40 -4.24
C ALA A 112 1.55 8.16 -2.77
N MET A 113 2.86 8.12 -2.46
CA MET A 113 3.35 8.03 -1.07
C MET A 113 2.96 9.28 -0.25
N ALA A 114 2.98 10.48 -0.85
CA ALA A 114 2.54 11.70 -0.17
C ALA A 114 1.07 11.63 0.28
N ARG A 115 0.20 10.91 -0.48
CA ARG A 115 -1.18 10.65 -0.06
C ARG A 115 -1.24 9.89 1.27
N TRP A 116 -0.33 8.93 1.50
CA TRP A 116 -0.34 8.15 2.74
C TRP A 116 -0.06 9.03 3.96
N LEU A 117 0.82 10.04 3.80
CA LEU A 117 1.20 10.96 4.88
C LEU A 117 0.04 11.90 5.30
N VAL A 118 -0.92 12.12 4.41
CA VAL A 118 -2.06 13.02 4.68
C VAL A 118 -3.35 12.26 4.99
N SER A 119 -3.37 10.92 4.83
CA SER A 119 -4.52 10.10 5.19
C SER A 119 -4.61 9.89 6.70
N ASP A 120 -5.84 9.91 7.24
CA ASP A 120 -6.13 9.60 8.65
C ASP A 120 -6.35 8.10 8.92
N LYS A 121 -6.23 7.26 7.90
CA LYS A 121 -6.51 5.83 8.02
C LYS A 121 -5.41 5.11 8.78
N ALA A 122 -5.80 4.43 9.87
CA ALA A 122 -4.87 3.66 10.67
C ALA A 122 -4.36 2.39 9.97
N LEU A 123 -5.18 1.76 9.12
CA LEU A 123 -4.80 0.57 8.36
C LEU A 123 -4.42 0.93 6.93
N TRP A 124 -3.23 0.53 6.50
CA TRP A 124 -2.77 0.66 5.12
C TRP A 124 -2.67 -0.70 4.44
N LEU A 125 -3.32 -0.84 3.30
CA LEU A 125 -3.26 -2.01 2.42
C LEU A 125 -2.45 -1.63 1.17
N LEU A 126 -1.23 -2.12 1.04
CA LEU A 126 -0.28 -1.69 0.01
C LEU A 126 0.11 -2.86 -0.91
N ASP A 127 -0.10 -2.70 -2.21
CA ASP A 127 0.23 -3.70 -3.23
C ASP A 127 1.45 -3.27 -4.03
N GLU A 128 2.57 -3.98 -3.86
CA GLU A 128 3.86 -3.76 -4.50
C GLU A 128 4.40 -2.31 -4.37
N PRO A 129 4.51 -1.77 -3.14
CA PRO A 129 4.88 -0.36 -2.95
C PRO A 129 6.32 -0.04 -3.35
N LEU A 130 7.23 -1.03 -3.44
CA LEU A 130 8.63 -0.85 -3.86
C LEU A 130 8.80 -0.67 -5.37
N THR A 131 7.80 -1.00 -6.18
CA THR A 131 7.90 -0.98 -7.64
C THR A 131 8.23 0.43 -8.15
N ALA A 132 9.20 0.52 -9.08
CA ALA A 132 9.67 1.77 -9.70
C ALA A 132 10.25 2.83 -8.73
N LEU A 133 10.66 2.42 -7.53
CA LEU A 133 11.39 3.28 -6.60
C LEU A 133 12.90 3.08 -6.73
N ASP A 134 13.64 4.19 -6.76
CA ASP A 134 15.08 4.21 -6.56
C ASP A 134 15.46 3.92 -5.10
N THR A 135 16.75 3.75 -4.82
CA THR A 135 17.25 3.40 -3.47
C THR A 135 16.84 4.43 -2.41
N ASP A 136 16.89 5.72 -2.75
CA ASP A 136 16.52 6.79 -1.82
C ASP A 136 15.02 6.76 -1.50
N ALA A 137 14.18 6.55 -2.52
CA ALA A 137 12.74 6.42 -2.33
C ALA A 137 12.36 5.14 -1.56
N GLN A 138 13.11 4.03 -1.75
CA GLN A 138 12.91 2.84 -0.93
C GLN A 138 13.28 3.06 0.53
N THR A 139 14.34 3.82 0.80
CA THR A 139 14.73 4.20 2.16
C THR A 139 13.66 5.08 2.81
N LEU A 140 13.18 6.08 2.08
CA LEU A 140 12.08 6.93 2.53
C LEU A 140 10.80 6.11 2.80
N LEU A 141 10.44 5.19 1.90
CA LEU A 141 9.29 4.30 2.08
C LEU A 141 9.40 3.53 3.41
N ARG A 142 10.55 2.90 3.68
CA ARG A 142 10.76 2.16 4.93
C ARG A 142 10.57 3.05 6.16
N SER A 143 11.10 4.28 6.12
CA SER A 143 10.92 5.26 7.19
C SER A 143 9.45 5.62 7.42
N ILE A 144 8.70 5.89 6.34
CA ILE A 144 7.26 6.20 6.41
C ILE A 144 6.47 5.03 7.02
N LEU A 145 6.73 3.80 6.57
CA LEU A 145 6.05 2.62 7.07
C LEU A 145 6.36 2.36 8.55
N ALA A 146 7.64 2.46 8.93
CA ALA A 146 8.06 2.29 10.32
C ALA A 146 7.45 3.36 11.24
N GLU A 147 7.43 4.61 10.80
CA GLU A 147 6.83 5.71 11.56
C GLU A 147 5.31 5.53 11.71
N HIS A 148 4.61 5.08 10.66
CA HIS A 148 3.18 4.80 10.72
C HIS A 148 2.88 3.72 11.75
N CYS A 149 3.59 2.59 11.74
CA CYS A 149 3.44 1.54 12.74
C CYS A 149 3.80 2.01 14.16
N ALA A 150 4.88 2.78 14.31
CA ALA A 150 5.29 3.32 15.61
C ALA A 150 4.25 4.29 16.22
N LYS A 151 3.45 4.94 15.38
CA LYS A 151 2.33 5.80 15.80
C LYS A 151 1.02 5.03 16.06
N GLY A 152 1.05 3.71 16.02
CA GLY A 152 -0.11 2.84 16.25
C GLY A 152 -0.93 2.54 15.01
N GLY A 153 -0.48 2.92 13.81
CA GLY A 153 -1.03 2.44 12.57
C GLY A 153 -0.66 0.98 12.31
N ALA A 154 -1.27 0.37 11.29
CA ALA A 154 -0.94 -0.97 10.86
C ALA A 154 -0.81 -1.03 9.33
N VAL A 155 0.03 -1.93 8.84
CA VAL A 155 0.28 -2.10 7.40
C VAL A 155 0.15 -3.56 7.02
N VAL A 156 -0.61 -3.84 5.96
CA VAL A 156 -0.58 -5.12 5.25
C VAL A 156 -0.03 -4.87 3.85
N CYS A 157 1.14 -5.40 3.57
CA CYS A 157 1.89 -5.11 2.36
C CYS A 157 2.10 -6.39 1.53
N ALA A 158 1.57 -6.44 0.32
CA ALA A 158 1.89 -7.49 -0.65
C ALA A 158 3.15 -7.08 -1.43
N THR A 159 4.15 -7.94 -1.42
CA THR A 159 5.42 -7.68 -2.12
C THR A 159 6.12 -8.97 -2.50
N HIS A 160 7.00 -8.89 -3.51
CA HIS A 160 7.93 -9.98 -3.88
C HIS A 160 9.35 -9.73 -3.35
N SER A 161 9.61 -8.53 -2.84
CA SER A 161 10.89 -8.14 -2.25
C SER A 161 10.68 -7.72 -0.80
N SER A 162 11.41 -8.32 0.11
CA SER A 162 11.24 -8.05 1.54
C SER A 162 11.53 -6.59 1.89
N ILE A 163 10.66 -6.02 2.72
CA ILE A 163 10.80 -4.66 3.25
C ILE A 163 11.35 -4.78 4.67
N ASP A 164 12.46 -4.10 4.93
CA ASP A 164 13.08 -4.11 6.25
C ASP A 164 12.43 -3.08 7.16
N VAL A 165 11.44 -3.54 7.93
CA VAL A 165 10.76 -2.79 8.98
C VAL A 165 10.82 -3.61 10.27
N ALA A 166 11.14 -2.96 11.38
CA ALA A 166 11.25 -3.63 12.67
C ALA A 166 9.90 -4.24 13.09
N GLY A 167 9.93 -5.44 13.67
CA GLY A 167 8.72 -6.13 14.14
C GLY A 167 7.84 -6.72 13.05
N LYS A 168 8.30 -6.75 11.78
CA LYS A 168 7.50 -7.30 10.69
C LYS A 168 7.15 -8.77 10.91
N VAL A 169 5.95 -9.13 10.52
CA VAL A 169 5.47 -10.51 10.44
C VAL A 169 5.32 -10.88 8.96
N THR A 170 5.98 -11.94 8.54
CA THR A 170 5.89 -12.43 7.16
C THR A 170 4.88 -13.56 7.06
N VAL A 171 3.90 -13.40 6.18
CA VAL A 171 2.89 -14.40 5.85
C VAL A 171 3.11 -14.85 4.42
N THR A 172 3.43 -16.13 4.22
CA THR A 172 3.67 -16.70 2.89
C THR A 172 2.39 -17.33 2.35
N LEU A 173 1.91 -16.81 1.21
CA LEU A 173 0.81 -17.40 0.47
C LEU A 173 1.35 -18.43 -0.52
N GLN A 174 0.77 -19.63 -0.52
CA GLN A 174 1.13 -20.71 -1.45
C GLN A 174 0.22 -20.64 -2.69
N ALA A 175 0.80 -20.83 -3.87
CA ALA A 175 0.02 -20.96 -5.08
C ALA A 175 -0.76 -22.29 -5.08
N HIS A 176 -1.95 -22.28 -5.67
CA HIS A 176 -2.82 -23.48 -5.73
C HIS A 176 -2.11 -24.69 -6.39
N ASP A 177 -1.27 -24.46 -7.40
CA ASP A 177 -0.56 -25.51 -8.14
C ASP A 177 0.54 -26.18 -7.30
N GLU A 178 1.16 -25.49 -6.36
CA GLU A 178 2.16 -26.05 -5.44
C GLU A 178 1.54 -27.03 -4.43
N LEU A 179 0.27 -26.80 -4.05
CA LEU A 179 -0.48 -27.66 -3.14
C LEU A 179 -0.90 -28.97 -3.80
N LEU A 180 -1.17 -28.97 -5.10
CA LEU A 180 -1.51 -30.20 -5.85
C LEU A 180 -0.30 -31.12 -6.01
N GLN A 181 0.89 -30.58 -6.21
CA GLN A 181 2.13 -31.36 -6.33
C GLN A 181 2.57 -32.01 -5.01
N GLN A 182 2.23 -31.40 -3.86
CA GLN A 182 2.52 -32.00 -2.53
C GLN A 182 1.50 -33.06 -2.12
N GLY A 183 0.27 -33.03 -2.68
CA GLY A 183 -0.79 -34.00 -2.42
C GLY A 183 -0.66 -35.32 -3.21
N GLU A 184 0.11 -35.33 -4.29
CA GLU A 184 0.36 -36.52 -5.12
C GLU A 184 1.60 -37.34 -4.68
N ALA A 185 2.35 -36.85 -3.68
CA ALA A 185 3.57 -37.50 -3.17
C ALA A 185 3.35 -38.38 -1.91
N HIS A 186 2.09 -38.79 -1.65
CA HIS A 186 1.76 -39.71 -0.56
C HIS A 186 0.91 -40.88 -1.05
#